data_8338022fb8311a3a4b5c179c764c43aa
#
_entry.id   8338022fb8311a3a4b5c179c764c43aa
#
_cell.length_a   1.000
_cell.length_b   1.000
_cell.length_c   1.000
_cell.angle_alpha   90.00
_cell.angle_beta   90.00
_cell.angle_gamma   90.00
#
_symmetry.space_group_name_H-M   'P 1'
#
loop_
_entity.id
_entity.type
_entity.pdbx_description
1 polymer ?
#
loop_
_entity_poly.entity_id
_entity_poly.type
_entity_poly.pdbx_seq_one_letter_code
_entity_poly.pdbx_strand_id
1 'polypeptide(L)'
;STPYALSEKLFLASYTYSNKETNAKGYALYLVDVFGNKELIHRDPAISCFIPMPLRPRPRPPVLPETVDLALNHATCVISDVSFGSEELADRIRYVRIAEPIGWPYDNLLGGHRYGEKGPHLINWTPIRVLGDVPVEADGSAHFEVPADTAVYFQLLDEDRMELRRMRSFISFQPGEQRSCAGCHETRSLPPRPGAPPLAAALPPRALIPPPWGDRPVSFLRDVQPVLDRHCVQCHSGLKPAGGLDFCGGLTDWSRQYEQWWGLVPGYGFNRAFETINRAKLVATAEPNLQDASITPPLAYGAHRSKLFQTLADEAHRQRVQLNAEERLCLTIWMDANAPYHDRFVRKRTTPIPYDIATDKELSRQITAVQDRRCAACHKAAEVTRLDWIDLPQPERTLFLHAPLSKAAGGSGRCEGAVYQDTNDPDYQVIRGLLTSASRKAWQAPRRDLQAIAAAP
;
A
#
# COMPACT_ATOMS: atom_id res chain seq x y z
N SER A 1 1.58 28.29 14.12
CA SER A 1 2.10 28.52 15.47
C SER A 1 1.10 28.03 16.51
N THR A 2 1.58 27.67 17.70
CA THR A 2 0.73 27.19 18.80
C THR A 2 0.53 28.38 19.76
N PRO A 3 -0.66 28.99 19.81
CA PRO A 3 -0.93 30.09 20.73
C PRO A 3 -1.11 29.57 22.17
N TYR A 4 -0.71 30.39 23.13
CA TYR A 4 -0.99 30.17 24.56
C TYR A 4 -1.96 31.23 25.05
N ALA A 5 -3.12 30.82 25.56
CA ALA A 5 -4.11 31.74 26.13
C ALA A 5 -3.63 32.28 27.49
N LEU A 6 -3.55 33.60 27.61
CA LEU A 6 -3.35 34.30 28.88
C LEU A 6 -4.68 34.64 29.55
N SER A 7 -5.69 34.92 28.73
CA SER A 7 -7.09 35.19 29.10
C SER A 7 -7.98 34.86 27.90
N GLU A 8 -9.27 35.08 28.01
CA GLU A 8 -10.22 34.97 26.89
C GLU A 8 -9.92 35.94 25.74
N LYS A 9 -9.18 36.99 25.98
CA LYS A 9 -8.91 38.06 25.00
C LYS A 9 -7.46 38.24 24.62
N LEU A 10 -6.51 37.65 25.37
CA LEU A 10 -5.07 37.81 25.16
C LEU A 10 -4.35 36.48 25.01
N PHE A 11 -3.45 36.42 24.05
CA PHE A 11 -2.70 35.21 23.69
C PHE A 11 -1.22 35.55 23.48
N LEU A 12 -0.36 34.65 23.89
CA LEU A 12 1.01 34.58 23.37
C LEU A 12 1.03 33.74 22.10
N ALA A 13 1.70 34.23 21.07
CA ALA A 13 1.78 33.50 19.80
C ALA A 13 3.17 33.65 19.17
N SER A 14 3.61 32.61 18.47
CA SER A 14 4.73 32.71 17.55
C SER A 14 4.21 33.15 16.19
N TYR A 15 4.78 34.20 15.62
CA TYR A 15 4.34 34.78 14.37
C TYR A 15 5.51 35.29 13.54
N THR A 16 5.37 35.24 12.21
CA THR A 16 6.32 35.78 11.23
C THR A 16 5.59 36.62 10.19
N TYR A 17 6.18 37.73 9.77
CA TYR A 17 5.71 38.49 8.61
C TYR A 17 6.28 37.97 7.27
N SER A 18 7.16 36.98 7.30
CA SER A 18 7.71 36.36 6.08
C SER A 18 6.73 35.35 5.52
N ASN A 19 6.38 35.46 4.24
CA ASN A 19 5.58 34.46 3.51
C ASN A 19 6.37 33.17 3.21
N LYS A 20 7.62 33.07 3.62
CA LYS A 20 8.42 31.86 3.46
C LYS A 20 8.37 31.06 4.75
N GLU A 21 7.52 30.07 4.79
CA GLU A 21 7.36 29.11 5.90
C GLU A 21 8.68 28.43 6.32
N THR A 22 9.67 28.47 5.44
CA THR A 22 10.98 27.82 5.63
C THR A 22 12.05 28.74 6.23
N ASN A 23 11.70 29.97 6.61
CA ASN A 23 12.70 30.86 7.23
C ASN A 23 12.92 30.48 8.71
N ALA A 24 13.95 29.68 8.95
CA ALA A 24 14.33 29.21 10.30
C ALA A 24 14.60 30.34 11.31
N LYS A 25 14.68 31.60 10.88
CA LYS A 25 14.98 32.76 11.72
C LYS A 25 13.82 33.79 11.76
N GLY A 26 12.66 33.45 11.20
CA GLY A 26 11.60 34.42 10.95
C GLY A 26 10.57 34.58 12.08
N TYR A 27 10.46 33.61 12.96
CA TYR A 27 9.43 33.62 13.98
C TYR A 27 9.86 34.33 15.25
N ALA A 28 8.99 35.20 15.76
CA ALA A 28 9.17 35.91 17.01
C ALA A 28 7.96 35.72 17.92
N LEU A 29 8.07 36.07 19.19
CA LEU A 29 7.00 35.99 20.17
C LEU A 29 6.22 37.32 20.22
N TYR A 30 4.91 37.19 20.13
CA TYR A 30 3.97 38.32 20.18
C TYR A 30 2.89 38.09 21.23
N LEU A 31 2.47 39.19 21.81
CA LEU A 31 1.18 39.30 22.48
C LEU A 31 0.14 39.67 21.42
N VAL A 32 -0.94 38.89 21.35
CA VAL A 32 -2.01 39.06 20.38
C VAL A 32 -3.33 39.13 21.11
N ASP A 33 -4.22 40.02 20.71
CA ASP A 33 -5.57 40.08 21.24
C ASP A 33 -6.62 39.60 20.22
N VAL A 34 -7.87 39.45 20.68
CA VAL A 34 -9.00 39.05 19.83
C VAL A 34 -9.42 40.13 18.83
N PHE A 35 -8.93 41.33 18.95
CA PHE A 35 -9.20 42.46 18.04
C PHE A 35 -8.18 42.55 16.90
N GLY A 36 -7.15 41.72 16.92
CA GLY A 36 -6.12 41.66 15.89
C GLY A 36 -4.86 42.48 16.17
N ASN A 37 -4.77 43.12 17.35
CA ASN A 37 -3.57 43.83 17.75
C ASN A 37 -2.44 42.83 18.05
N LYS A 38 -1.21 43.19 17.67
CA LYS A 38 0.00 42.36 17.86
C LYS A 38 1.11 43.24 18.40
N GLU A 39 1.63 42.89 19.55
CA GLU A 39 2.78 43.53 20.18
C GLU A 39 3.95 42.56 20.23
N LEU A 40 5.11 43.00 19.77
CA LEU A 40 6.34 42.17 19.79
C LEU A 40 6.87 42.08 21.22
N ILE A 41 6.96 40.86 21.74
CA ILE A 41 7.56 40.60 23.06
C ILE A 41 9.05 40.32 22.93
N HIS A 42 9.41 39.39 22.00
CA HIS A 42 10.78 38.98 21.85
C HIS A 42 11.07 38.48 20.41
N ARG A 43 12.24 38.86 19.92
CA ARG A 43 12.80 38.35 18.66
C ARG A 43 14.27 38.07 18.83
N ASP A 44 14.68 36.88 18.43
CA ASP A 44 16.08 36.52 18.33
C ASP A 44 16.53 36.57 16.85
N PRO A 45 17.60 37.27 16.49
CA PRO A 45 18.08 37.35 15.10
C PRO A 45 18.73 36.08 14.61
N ALA A 46 19.12 35.17 15.51
CA ALA A 46 19.82 33.94 15.17
C ALA A 46 18.90 32.72 15.03
N ILE A 47 17.80 32.69 15.77
CA ILE A 47 16.87 31.54 15.82
C ILE A 47 15.42 31.98 15.82
N SER A 48 14.51 31.10 15.41
CA SER A 48 13.07 31.29 15.57
C SER A 48 12.61 30.94 16.97
N CYS A 49 11.64 31.71 17.47
CA CYS A 49 11.01 31.47 18.75
C CYS A 49 9.66 30.78 18.56
N PHE A 50 9.45 29.63 19.21
CA PHE A 50 8.22 28.83 19.09
C PHE A 50 7.63 28.50 20.45
N ILE A 51 6.34 28.17 20.46
CA ILE A 51 5.60 27.60 21.60
C ILE A 51 5.79 28.43 22.88
N PRO A 52 5.32 29.71 22.88
CA PRO A 52 5.49 30.57 24.05
C PRO A 52 4.69 30.05 25.25
N MET A 53 5.33 29.95 26.39
CA MET A 53 4.69 29.62 27.65
C MET A 53 5.16 30.57 28.77
N PRO A 54 4.27 31.21 29.51
CA PRO A 54 4.69 32.01 30.67
C PRO A 54 5.15 31.10 31.80
N LEU A 55 6.29 31.42 32.39
CA LEU A 55 6.77 30.78 33.59
C LEU A 55 6.01 31.35 34.81
N ARG A 56 4.90 30.72 35.16
CA ARG A 56 4.07 31.08 36.32
C ARG A 56 3.47 29.83 36.97
N PRO A 57 3.12 29.94 38.28
CA PRO A 57 2.36 28.89 38.95
C PRO A 57 1.05 28.60 38.18
N ARG A 58 0.71 27.33 38.07
CA ARG A 58 -0.56 26.86 37.49
C ARG A 58 -1.25 25.94 38.48
N PRO A 59 -2.59 25.90 38.47
CA PRO A 59 -3.30 24.89 39.23
C PRO A 59 -2.79 23.49 38.83
N ARG A 60 -2.53 22.65 39.81
CA ARG A 60 -2.18 21.28 39.54
C ARG A 60 -3.38 20.59 38.85
N PRO A 61 -3.21 19.91 37.71
CA PRO A 61 -4.32 19.19 37.10
C PRO A 61 -4.83 18.13 38.06
N PRO A 62 -6.13 17.79 38.02
CA PRO A 62 -6.65 16.69 38.82
C PRO A 62 -5.92 15.40 38.51
N VAL A 63 -5.67 14.59 39.54
CA VAL A 63 -5.14 13.24 39.36
C VAL A 63 -6.30 12.38 38.86
N LEU A 64 -6.20 11.92 37.62
CA LEU A 64 -7.15 10.94 37.09
C LEU A 64 -6.80 9.56 37.62
N PRO A 65 -7.80 8.71 37.90
CA PRO A 65 -7.52 7.31 38.24
C PRO A 65 -6.78 6.65 37.09
N GLU A 66 -5.87 5.77 37.41
CA GLU A 66 -5.19 4.95 36.42
C GLU A 66 -6.17 3.91 35.88
N THR A 67 -6.37 3.93 34.56
CA THR A 67 -7.28 3.02 33.87
C THR A 67 -6.53 2.09 32.90
N VAL A 68 -5.20 2.17 32.92
CA VAL A 68 -4.30 1.41 32.06
C VAL A 68 -3.79 0.20 32.83
N ASP A 69 -3.89 -0.97 32.21
CA ASP A 69 -3.27 -2.20 32.72
C ASP A 69 -2.10 -2.60 31.80
N LEU A 70 -0.90 -2.21 32.19
CA LEU A 70 0.32 -2.47 31.43
C LEU A 70 0.67 -3.97 31.31
N ALA A 71 0.01 -4.85 32.05
CA ALA A 71 0.18 -6.31 31.92
C ALA A 71 -0.55 -6.86 30.68
N LEU A 72 -1.48 -6.09 30.13
CA LEU A 72 -2.23 -6.46 28.94
C LEU A 72 -1.58 -5.88 27.68
N ASN A 73 -1.66 -6.61 26.57
CA ASN A 73 -1.20 -6.18 25.26
C ASN A 73 -2.37 -5.86 24.29
N HIS A 74 -3.58 -5.84 24.81
CA HIS A 74 -4.79 -5.61 24.08
C HIS A 74 -5.74 -4.67 24.82
N ALA A 75 -6.70 -4.15 24.11
CA ALA A 75 -7.81 -3.34 24.58
C ALA A 75 -9.11 -3.87 23.94
N THR A 76 -10.25 -3.33 24.34
CA THR A 76 -11.53 -3.67 23.73
C THR A 76 -12.25 -2.43 23.19
N CYS A 77 -13.00 -2.63 22.10
CA CYS A 77 -13.80 -1.59 21.50
C CYS A 77 -15.24 -2.07 21.32
N VAL A 78 -16.20 -1.27 21.80
CA VAL A 78 -17.63 -1.46 21.54
C VAL A 78 -18.09 -0.36 20.59
N ILE A 79 -18.65 -0.72 19.45
CA ILE A 79 -19.36 0.20 18.56
C ILE A 79 -20.85 -0.01 18.77
N SER A 80 -21.59 1.04 19.13
CA SER A 80 -23.00 0.92 19.45
C SER A 80 -23.87 0.68 18.22
N ASP A 81 -23.54 1.33 17.09
CA ASP A 81 -24.25 1.17 15.81
C ASP A 81 -23.31 1.59 14.68
N VAL A 82 -22.76 0.63 13.95
CA VAL A 82 -21.82 0.89 12.83
C VAL A 82 -22.45 1.68 11.70
N SER A 83 -23.78 1.70 11.59
CA SER A 83 -24.49 2.47 10.58
C SER A 83 -24.64 3.95 10.94
N PHE A 84 -24.43 4.32 12.21
CA PHE A 84 -24.55 5.70 12.64
C PHE A 84 -23.53 6.59 11.92
N GLY A 85 -24.01 7.58 11.17
CA GLY A 85 -23.23 8.41 10.25
C GLY A 85 -22.95 7.76 8.88
N SER A 86 -23.61 6.62 8.61
CA SER A 86 -23.57 5.87 7.34
C SER A 86 -24.87 5.13 7.13
N GLU A 87 -25.99 5.78 7.46
CA GLU A 87 -27.34 5.18 7.48
C GLU A 87 -27.74 4.59 6.11
N GLU A 88 -27.25 5.17 5.03
CA GLU A 88 -27.45 4.69 3.67
C GLU A 88 -26.82 3.32 3.39
N LEU A 89 -25.96 2.85 4.27
CA LEU A 89 -25.29 1.55 4.17
C LEU A 89 -25.81 0.52 5.18
N ALA A 90 -26.76 0.88 6.07
CA ALA A 90 -27.17 0.05 7.20
C ALA A 90 -27.53 -1.38 6.81
N ASP A 91 -28.32 -1.55 5.74
CA ASP A 91 -28.76 -2.87 5.27
C ASP A 91 -27.65 -3.72 4.63
N ARG A 92 -26.50 -3.12 4.35
CA ARG A 92 -25.39 -3.78 3.67
C ARG A 92 -24.23 -4.15 4.58
N ILE A 93 -24.05 -3.44 5.69
CA ILE A 93 -22.92 -3.67 6.61
C ILE A 93 -23.08 -5.03 7.29
N ARG A 94 -22.02 -5.85 7.20
CA ARG A 94 -21.96 -7.18 7.84
C ARG A 94 -20.73 -7.38 8.72
N TYR A 95 -19.64 -6.67 8.41
CA TYR A 95 -18.39 -6.80 9.15
C TYR A 95 -17.74 -5.43 9.35
N VAL A 96 -16.90 -5.36 10.38
CA VAL A 96 -15.91 -4.29 10.57
C VAL A 96 -14.52 -4.90 10.39
N ARG A 97 -13.71 -4.36 9.50
CA ARG A 97 -12.30 -4.70 9.36
C ARG A 97 -11.46 -3.77 10.20
N ILE A 98 -10.51 -4.33 10.91
CA ILE A 98 -9.52 -3.61 11.69
C ILE A 98 -8.18 -3.74 10.96
N ALA A 99 -7.56 -2.60 10.64
CA ALA A 99 -6.31 -2.55 9.90
C ALA A 99 -5.34 -1.54 10.50
N GLU A 100 -4.05 -1.84 10.38
CA GLU A 100 -2.95 -1.01 10.84
C GLU A 100 -2.17 -0.44 9.65
N PRO A 101 -2.03 0.90 9.55
CA PRO A 101 -1.08 1.51 8.65
C PRO A 101 0.32 1.40 9.26
N ILE A 102 1.26 0.79 8.54
CA ILE A 102 2.63 0.64 9.00
C ILE A 102 3.35 1.99 8.98
N GLY A 103 3.86 2.41 10.12
CA GLY A 103 4.55 3.70 10.27
C GLY A 103 5.82 3.82 9.44
N TRP A 104 6.10 5.01 8.93
CA TRP A 104 7.29 5.30 8.15
C TRP A 104 8.55 5.38 8.99
N PRO A 105 9.63 4.68 8.60
CA PRO A 105 10.94 4.93 9.18
C PRO A 105 11.49 6.27 8.68
N TYR A 106 12.29 6.92 9.52
CA TYR A 106 12.88 8.24 9.21
C TYR A 106 13.70 8.26 7.90
N ASP A 107 14.42 7.17 7.60
CA ASP A 107 15.27 7.01 6.43
C ASP A 107 14.66 6.09 5.35
N ASN A 108 13.36 6.18 5.16
CA ASN A 108 12.64 5.36 4.19
C ASN A 108 13.19 5.54 2.77
N LEU A 109 13.41 4.41 2.09
CA LEU A 109 13.83 4.34 0.68
C LEU A 109 12.68 4.30 -0.29
N LEU A 110 11.53 3.80 0.18
CA LEU A 110 10.46 3.37 -0.69
C LEU A 110 9.16 4.06 -0.32
N GLY A 111 8.58 4.65 -1.32
CA GLY A 111 7.20 5.09 -1.27
C GLY A 111 6.93 6.09 -0.15
N GLY A 112 5.74 6.49 -0.08
CA GLY A 112 5.31 7.42 0.90
C GLY A 112 5.83 8.80 0.65
N HIS A 113 5.02 9.59 0.06
CA HIS A 113 5.45 10.89 -0.38
C HIS A 113 5.47 11.90 0.75
N ARG A 114 6.53 12.69 0.80
CA ARG A 114 6.51 13.98 1.47
C ARG A 114 5.78 14.97 0.58
N TYR A 115 4.60 15.47 1.05
CA TYR A 115 3.99 16.69 0.56
C TYR A 115 4.06 17.02 -0.94
N GLY A 116 2.97 16.75 -1.64
CA GLY A 116 2.61 17.53 -2.82
C GLY A 116 3.37 17.32 -4.11
N GLU A 117 4.22 16.31 -4.22
CA GLU A 117 4.87 16.01 -5.50
C GLU A 117 3.89 15.35 -6.46
N LYS A 118 3.74 15.98 -7.62
CA LYS A 118 2.96 15.47 -8.74
C LYS A 118 3.70 14.31 -9.38
N GLY A 119 3.62 13.13 -8.73
CA GLY A 119 4.11 11.89 -9.30
C GLY A 119 2.95 10.98 -9.70
N PRO A 120 3.20 9.93 -10.50
CA PRO A 120 2.20 8.91 -10.74
C PRO A 120 1.75 8.34 -9.40
N HIS A 121 0.47 8.00 -9.28
CA HIS A 121 -0.22 7.50 -8.06
C HIS A 121 0.47 6.32 -7.35
N LEU A 122 1.51 5.80 -7.92
CA LEU A 122 2.33 4.69 -7.44
C LEU A 122 3.16 5.00 -6.18
N ILE A 123 3.32 6.28 -5.80
CA ILE A 123 4.25 6.71 -4.74
C ILE A 123 3.56 6.83 -3.40
N ASN A 124 2.26 7.00 -3.40
CA ASN A 124 1.46 7.33 -2.21
C ASN A 124 0.87 6.08 -1.53
N TRP A 125 1.65 5.03 -1.39
CA TRP A 125 1.21 3.84 -0.68
C TRP A 125 1.89 3.71 0.69
N THR A 126 1.15 3.16 1.62
CA THR A 126 1.64 2.75 2.93
C THR A 126 1.37 1.26 3.07
N PRO A 127 2.33 0.44 3.52
CA PRO A 127 2.03 -0.94 3.84
C PRO A 127 0.92 -1.03 4.87
N ILE A 128 -0.05 -1.88 4.62
CA ILE A 128 -1.20 -2.11 5.51
C ILE A 128 -1.14 -3.53 6.02
N ARG A 129 -1.29 -3.68 7.33
CA ARG A 129 -1.53 -4.96 8.00
C ARG A 129 -3.00 -5.05 8.36
N VAL A 130 -3.71 -6.00 7.78
CA VAL A 130 -5.08 -6.30 8.17
C VAL A 130 -5.02 -7.21 9.39
N LEU A 131 -5.53 -6.75 10.51
CA LEU A 131 -5.56 -7.50 11.76
C LEU A 131 -6.69 -8.54 11.75
N GLY A 132 -7.79 -8.20 11.12
CA GLY A 132 -8.92 -9.11 10.90
C GLY A 132 -10.24 -8.41 10.77
N ASP A 133 -11.27 -9.22 10.57
CA ASP A 133 -12.67 -8.81 10.44
C ASP A 133 -13.49 -9.31 11.64
N VAL A 134 -14.48 -8.53 12.08
CA VAL A 134 -15.46 -8.96 13.08
C VAL A 134 -16.88 -8.82 12.54
N PRO A 135 -17.78 -9.77 12.80
CA PRO A 135 -19.16 -9.65 12.42
C PRO A 135 -19.87 -8.56 13.23
N VAL A 136 -20.85 -7.93 12.59
CA VAL A 136 -21.75 -6.96 13.19
C VAL A 136 -23.01 -7.70 13.69
N GLU A 137 -23.49 -7.35 14.87
CA GLU A 137 -24.73 -7.92 15.44
C GLU A 137 -25.98 -7.38 14.72
N ALA A 138 -27.11 -8.01 14.94
CA ALA A 138 -28.36 -7.67 14.26
C ALA A 138 -28.84 -6.23 14.49
N ASP A 139 -28.44 -5.61 15.60
CA ASP A 139 -28.75 -4.21 15.93
C ASP A 139 -27.71 -3.22 15.41
N GLY A 140 -26.74 -3.66 14.62
CA GLY A 140 -25.66 -2.82 14.12
C GLY A 140 -24.48 -2.67 15.09
N SER A 141 -24.51 -3.31 16.26
CA SER A 141 -23.41 -3.20 17.23
C SER A 141 -22.28 -4.18 16.97
N ALA A 142 -21.07 -3.87 17.46
CA ALA A 142 -19.91 -4.74 17.41
C ALA A 142 -19.06 -4.59 18.67
N HIS A 143 -18.50 -5.69 19.22
CA HIS A 143 -17.59 -5.70 20.37
C HIS A 143 -16.41 -6.63 20.05
N PHE A 144 -15.19 -6.10 20.11
CA PHE A 144 -14.00 -6.82 19.67
C PHE A 144 -12.73 -6.39 20.40
N GLU A 145 -11.75 -7.27 20.36
CA GLU A 145 -10.39 -6.99 20.84
C GLU A 145 -9.58 -6.23 19.78
N VAL A 146 -8.71 -5.34 20.23
CA VAL A 146 -7.73 -4.63 19.41
C VAL A 146 -6.36 -4.66 20.09
N PRO A 147 -5.24 -4.70 19.35
CA PRO A 147 -3.93 -4.60 19.97
C PRO A 147 -3.76 -3.23 20.61
N ALA A 148 -3.18 -3.20 21.80
CA ALA A 148 -2.80 -1.96 22.46
C ALA A 148 -1.58 -1.32 21.78
N ASP A 149 -1.40 0.00 21.96
CA ASP A 149 -0.28 0.80 21.45
C ASP A 149 -0.07 0.70 19.94
N THR A 150 -1.12 0.29 19.23
CA THR A 150 -1.12 0.13 17.77
C THR A 150 -2.09 1.13 17.14
N ALA A 151 -1.62 1.86 16.13
CA ALA A 151 -2.49 2.74 15.35
C ALA A 151 -3.37 1.91 14.43
N VAL A 152 -4.69 1.98 14.59
CA VAL A 152 -5.64 1.21 13.77
C VAL A 152 -6.68 2.12 13.13
N TYR A 153 -7.23 1.68 12.00
CA TYR A 153 -8.42 2.28 11.38
C TYR A 153 -9.43 1.19 11.02
N PHE A 154 -10.68 1.60 10.84
CA PHE A 154 -11.77 0.69 10.57
C PHE A 154 -12.32 0.85 9.16
N GLN A 155 -12.79 -0.27 8.60
CA GLN A 155 -13.52 -0.32 7.33
C GLN A 155 -14.84 -1.06 7.57
N LEU A 156 -15.95 -0.51 7.07
CA LEU A 156 -17.25 -1.18 7.02
C LEU A 156 -17.29 -2.07 5.80
N LEU A 157 -17.68 -3.33 5.96
CA LEU A 157 -17.70 -4.32 4.89
C LEU A 157 -19.08 -4.92 4.70
N ASP A 158 -19.38 -5.33 3.47
CA ASP A 158 -20.56 -6.11 3.13
C ASP A 158 -20.36 -7.62 3.38
N GLU A 159 -21.32 -8.42 2.89
CA GLU A 159 -21.32 -9.89 3.02
C GLU A 159 -20.14 -10.56 2.30
N ASP A 160 -19.67 -9.98 1.19
CA ASP A 160 -18.49 -10.42 0.42
C ASP A 160 -17.17 -9.88 1.00
N ARG A 161 -17.21 -9.21 2.15
CA ARG A 161 -16.08 -8.54 2.81
C ARG A 161 -15.44 -7.43 1.97
N MET A 162 -16.20 -6.84 1.06
CA MET A 162 -15.79 -5.70 0.27
C MET A 162 -16.06 -4.40 1.03
N GLU A 163 -15.14 -3.46 0.94
CA GLU A 163 -15.25 -2.17 1.63
C GLU A 163 -16.43 -1.34 1.14
N LEU A 164 -17.30 -0.98 2.06
CA LEU A 164 -18.37 -0.02 1.83
C LEU A 164 -17.92 1.42 2.16
N ARG A 165 -17.16 1.57 3.23
CA ARG A 165 -16.64 2.85 3.71
C ARG A 165 -15.46 2.66 4.65
N ARG A 166 -14.54 3.63 4.69
CA ARG A 166 -13.35 3.59 5.55
C ARG A 166 -13.20 4.82 6.42
N MET A 167 -12.58 4.64 7.57
CA MET A 167 -11.95 5.70 8.34
C MET A 167 -10.73 6.26 7.57
N ARG A 168 -10.54 7.57 7.55
CA ARG A 168 -9.36 8.22 6.96
C ARG A 168 -8.32 8.65 7.99
N SER A 169 -8.70 8.66 9.25
CA SER A 169 -7.80 8.82 10.39
C SER A 169 -7.50 7.46 11.01
N PHE A 170 -6.69 7.46 12.04
CA PHE A 170 -6.42 6.29 12.85
C PHE A 170 -6.59 6.64 14.33
N ILE A 171 -6.84 5.63 15.13
CA ILE A 171 -6.89 5.71 16.59
C ILE A 171 -5.93 4.68 17.19
N SER A 172 -5.53 4.89 18.44
CA SER A 172 -4.79 3.92 19.23
C SER A 172 -5.49 3.69 20.55
N PHE A 173 -5.29 2.52 21.12
CA PHE A 173 -5.84 2.09 22.41
C PHE A 173 -4.70 1.88 23.39
N GLN A 174 -4.92 2.23 24.64
CA GLN A 174 -3.97 1.90 25.71
C GLN A 174 -4.16 0.47 26.19
N PRO A 175 -3.16 -0.16 26.80
CA PRO A 175 -3.28 -1.48 27.38
C PRO A 175 -4.45 -1.57 28.39
N GLY A 176 -5.33 -2.54 28.18
CA GLY A 176 -6.50 -2.74 29.03
C GLY A 176 -7.64 -1.73 28.85
N GLU A 177 -7.51 -0.78 27.93
CA GLU A 177 -8.54 0.22 27.68
C GLU A 177 -9.82 -0.43 27.18
N GLN A 178 -10.97 0.05 27.67
CA GLN A 178 -12.29 -0.23 27.14
C GLN A 178 -12.85 1.04 26.55
N ARG A 179 -13.03 1.07 25.23
CA ARG A 179 -13.52 2.25 24.52
C ARG A 179 -14.86 1.95 23.86
N SER A 180 -15.76 2.93 23.95
CA SER A 180 -17.03 2.91 23.23
C SER A 180 -17.05 3.96 22.15
N CYS A 181 -17.57 3.61 20.98
CA CYS A 181 -17.87 4.49 19.85
C CYS A 181 -19.37 4.48 19.60
N ALA A 182 -19.97 5.64 19.33
CA ALA A 182 -21.40 5.69 18.98
C ALA A 182 -21.65 5.14 17.57
N GLY A 183 -20.71 5.39 16.63
CA GLY A 183 -20.78 4.92 15.25
C GLY A 183 -19.48 5.18 14.51
N CYS A 184 -19.51 5.04 13.17
CA CYS A 184 -18.32 5.19 12.33
C CYS A 184 -18.03 6.66 11.95
N HIS A 185 -19.02 7.54 12.00
CA HIS A 185 -18.87 8.98 11.69
C HIS A 185 -19.48 9.87 12.77
N GLU A 186 -19.17 9.57 14.00
CA GLU A 186 -19.58 10.38 15.13
C GLU A 186 -18.75 11.69 15.19
N THR A 187 -19.40 12.75 15.70
CA THR A 187 -18.73 13.98 16.09
C THR A 187 -18.75 14.10 17.60
N ARG A 188 -17.77 14.82 18.18
CA ARG A 188 -17.69 15.05 19.63
C ARG A 188 -18.91 15.77 20.24
N SER A 189 -19.73 16.36 19.39
CA SER A 189 -20.93 17.12 19.77
C SER A 189 -22.22 16.30 19.65
N LEU A 190 -22.17 15.09 19.10
CA LEU A 190 -23.34 14.22 18.98
C LEU A 190 -23.35 13.17 20.10
N PRO A 191 -24.39 13.14 20.96
CA PRO A 191 -24.55 12.08 21.93
C PRO A 191 -24.89 10.76 21.22
N PRO A 192 -24.60 9.61 21.87
CA PRO A 192 -25.13 8.34 21.42
C PRO A 192 -26.68 8.40 21.29
N ARG A 193 -27.21 7.67 20.31
CA ARG A 193 -28.67 7.59 20.14
C ARG A 193 -29.31 7.00 21.41
N PRO A 194 -30.40 7.59 21.94
CA PRO A 194 -31.15 6.98 23.03
C PRO A 194 -31.70 5.62 22.55
N GLY A 195 -31.52 4.58 23.33
CA GLY A 195 -32.02 3.26 22.97
C GLY A 195 -31.68 2.21 24.01
N ALA A 196 -31.99 0.96 23.69
CA ALA A 196 -31.54 -0.18 24.48
C ALA A 196 -30.02 -0.31 24.44
N PRO A 197 -29.38 -0.90 25.47
CA PRO A 197 -27.96 -1.20 25.40
C PRO A 197 -27.65 -2.06 24.17
N PRO A 198 -26.51 -1.80 23.48
CA PRO A 198 -26.11 -2.56 22.32
C PRO A 198 -26.00 -4.06 22.60
N LEU A 199 -26.51 -4.92 21.72
CA LEU A 199 -26.41 -6.36 21.88
C LEU A 199 -24.99 -6.84 22.09
N ALA A 200 -24.06 -6.28 21.32
CA ALA A 200 -22.65 -6.63 21.42
C ALA A 200 -22.04 -6.30 22.80
N ALA A 201 -22.53 -5.27 23.50
CA ALA A 201 -22.02 -4.91 24.83
C ALA A 201 -22.33 -5.96 25.91
N ALA A 202 -23.38 -6.78 25.70
CA ALA A 202 -23.74 -7.89 26.58
C ALA A 202 -22.95 -9.19 26.28
N LEU A 203 -22.18 -9.22 25.20
CA LEU A 203 -21.40 -10.36 24.76
C LEU A 203 -19.90 -10.13 25.06
N PRO A 204 -19.11 -11.21 25.25
CA PRO A 204 -17.68 -11.06 25.35
C PRO A 204 -17.10 -10.48 24.03
N PRO A 205 -15.96 -9.77 24.10
CA PRO A 205 -15.31 -9.25 22.90
C PRO A 205 -14.95 -10.39 21.96
N ARG A 206 -15.20 -10.19 20.68
CA ARG A 206 -14.87 -11.16 19.64
C ARG A 206 -13.42 -11.07 19.27
N ALA A 207 -12.77 -12.20 19.06
CA ALA A 207 -11.48 -12.27 18.41
C ALA A 207 -11.61 -11.90 16.92
N LEU A 208 -10.58 -11.27 16.37
CA LEU A 208 -10.54 -10.91 14.96
C LEU A 208 -10.37 -12.15 14.07
N ILE A 209 -11.10 -12.22 12.98
CA ILE A 209 -10.95 -13.24 11.94
C ILE A 209 -9.82 -12.78 11.01
N PRO A 210 -8.63 -13.40 11.05
CA PRO A 210 -7.47 -12.93 10.29
C PRO A 210 -7.67 -13.12 8.78
N PRO A 211 -6.91 -12.38 7.93
CA PRO A 211 -6.87 -12.63 6.50
C PRO A 211 -6.23 -14.00 6.19
N PRO A 212 -6.39 -14.53 4.94
CA PRO A 212 -5.87 -15.85 4.57
C PRO A 212 -4.36 -16.03 4.80
N TRP A 213 -3.60 -14.95 4.70
CA TRP A 213 -2.14 -15.00 4.91
C TRP A 213 -1.69 -14.73 6.37
N GLY A 214 -2.61 -14.60 7.30
CA GLY A 214 -2.28 -14.39 8.71
C GLY A 214 -1.78 -12.98 9.06
N ASP A 215 -0.96 -12.89 10.09
CA ASP A 215 -0.51 -11.63 10.70
C ASP A 215 0.71 -11.02 9.99
N ARG A 216 0.53 -10.57 8.77
CA ARG A 216 1.53 -9.80 8.02
C ARG A 216 0.89 -8.75 7.14
N PRO A 217 1.63 -7.69 6.77
CA PRO A 217 1.13 -6.72 5.80
C PRO A 217 0.83 -7.34 4.43
N VAL A 218 -0.14 -6.77 3.74
CA VAL A 218 -0.52 -7.12 2.37
C VAL A 218 0.65 -6.91 1.43
N SER A 219 0.89 -7.88 0.54
CA SER A 219 1.98 -7.84 -0.44
C SER A 219 1.43 -8.11 -1.85
N PHE A 220 1.63 -7.19 -2.78
CA PHE A 220 1.27 -7.46 -4.17
C PHE A 220 1.97 -8.72 -4.70
N LEU A 221 3.26 -8.85 -4.42
CA LEU A 221 4.08 -9.93 -4.96
C LEU A 221 3.72 -11.31 -4.41
N ARG A 222 3.28 -11.39 -3.14
CA ARG A 222 2.94 -12.66 -2.49
C ARG A 222 1.48 -13.02 -2.58
N ASP A 223 0.60 -12.01 -2.52
CA ASP A 223 -0.83 -12.22 -2.35
C ASP A 223 -1.61 -12.03 -3.67
N VAL A 224 -1.15 -11.11 -4.53
CA VAL A 224 -1.85 -10.74 -5.77
C VAL A 224 -1.22 -11.34 -7.01
N GLN A 225 0.09 -11.19 -7.18
CA GLN A 225 0.77 -11.69 -8.38
C GLN A 225 0.53 -13.19 -8.65
N PRO A 226 0.56 -14.09 -7.64
CA PRO A 226 0.25 -15.51 -7.89
C PRO A 226 -1.17 -15.76 -8.40
N VAL A 227 -2.15 -14.94 -7.99
CA VAL A 227 -3.52 -15.02 -8.51
C VAL A 227 -3.56 -14.57 -9.97
N LEU A 228 -2.87 -13.47 -10.29
CA LEU A 228 -2.76 -12.98 -11.67
C LEU A 228 -2.04 -14.00 -12.57
N ASP A 229 -0.96 -14.61 -12.10
CA ASP A 229 -0.20 -15.63 -12.84
C ASP A 229 -1.06 -16.85 -13.17
N ARG A 230 -1.91 -17.26 -12.24
CA ARG A 230 -2.78 -18.43 -12.40
C ARG A 230 -3.95 -18.18 -13.34
N HIS A 231 -4.59 -17.02 -13.23
CA HIS A 231 -5.89 -16.78 -13.88
C HIS A 231 -5.87 -15.76 -15.02
N CYS A 232 -4.91 -14.81 -15.03
CA CYS A 232 -4.94 -13.66 -15.93
C CYS A 232 -3.85 -13.68 -16.99
N VAL A 233 -2.63 -14.09 -16.63
CA VAL A 233 -1.44 -14.06 -17.51
C VAL A 233 -1.64 -14.89 -18.78
N GLN A 234 -2.45 -15.94 -18.75
CA GLN A 234 -2.75 -16.76 -19.92
C GLN A 234 -3.25 -15.92 -21.12
N CYS A 235 -4.07 -14.92 -20.87
CA CYS A 235 -4.61 -14.02 -21.89
C CYS A 235 -3.91 -12.65 -21.89
N HIS A 236 -3.46 -12.21 -20.73
CA HIS A 236 -2.89 -10.89 -20.51
C HIS A 236 -1.38 -10.94 -20.37
N SER A 237 -0.69 -11.42 -21.42
CA SER A 237 0.77 -11.49 -21.48
C SER A 237 1.31 -11.45 -22.90
N GLY A 238 2.61 -11.22 -23.03
CA GLY A 238 3.38 -11.33 -24.26
C GLY A 238 3.29 -10.11 -25.17
N LEU A 239 3.59 -10.29 -26.48
CA LEU A 239 3.72 -9.19 -27.42
C LEU A 239 2.41 -8.47 -27.73
N LYS A 240 1.27 -9.18 -27.65
CA LYS A 240 -0.07 -8.63 -27.90
C LYS A 240 -1.01 -9.13 -26.79
N PRO A 241 -0.88 -8.62 -25.58
CA PRO A 241 -1.75 -9.03 -24.48
C PRO A 241 -3.20 -8.58 -24.75
N ALA A 242 -4.16 -9.36 -24.30
CA ALA A 242 -5.58 -9.02 -24.45
C ALA A 242 -5.88 -7.64 -23.85
N GLY A 243 -6.59 -6.81 -24.60
CA GLY A 243 -6.90 -5.44 -24.19
C GLY A 243 -5.67 -4.52 -23.99
N GLY A 244 -4.49 -4.92 -24.44
CA GLY A 244 -3.25 -4.19 -24.20
C GLY A 244 -2.75 -4.24 -22.75
N LEU A 245 -3.33 -5.12 -21.91
CA LEU A 245 -3.01 -5.25 -20.49
C LEU A 245 -2.07 -6.44 -20.28
N ASP A 246 -0.87 -6.18 -19.77
CA ASP A 246 0.12 -7.22 -19.47
C ASP A 246 0.29 -7.38 -17.96
N PHE A 247 -0.11 -8.55 -17.42
CA PHE A 247 -0.07 -8.87 -15.99
C PHE A 247 1.09 -9.77 -15.57
N CYS A 248 2.12 -9.88 -16.40
CA CYS A 248 3.32 -10.62 -16.02
C CYS A 248 4.09 -9.94 -14.88
N GLY A 249 4.74 -10.75 -14.05
CA GLY A 249 5.56 -10.28 -12.93
C GLY A 249 6.94 -9.72 -13.32
N GLY A 250 7.26 -9.60 -14.61
CA GLY A 250 8.56 -9.10 -15.08
C GLY A 250 8.80 -7.63 -14.78
N LEU A 251 10.08 -7.23 -14.79
CA LEU A 251 10.48 -5.83 -14.65
C LEU A 251 10.11 -5.01 -15.87
N THR A 252 9.96 -3.70 -15.67
CA THR A 252 9.74 -2.75 -16.76
C THR A 252 10.86 -1.71 -16.83
N ASP A 253 11.06 -1.14 -18.01
CA ASP A 253 12.00 -0.03 -18.17
C ASP A 253 11.58 1.21 -17.38
N TRP A 254 10.28 1.38 -17.19
CA TRP A 254 9.74 2.47 -16.39
C TRP A 254 10.06 2.32 -14.90
N SER A 255 9.92 1.13 -14.33
CA SER A 255 10.34 0.84 -12.95
C SER A 255 11.78 1.27 -12.71
N ARG A 256 12.65 1.06 -13.68
CA ARG A 256 14.08 1.42 -13.62
C ARG A 256 14.32 2.90 -13.71
N GLN A 257 13.65 3.62 -14.62
CA GLN A 257 13.73 5.08 -14.68
C GLN A 257 13.28 5.68 -13.35
N TYR A 258 12.29 5.08 -12.73
CA TYR A 258 11.77 5.49 -11.46
C TYR A 258 12.77 5.27 -10.33
N GLU A 259 13.42 4.11 -10.29
CA GLU A 259 14.52 3.80 -9.36
C GLU A 259 15.67 4.83 -9.49
N GLN A 260 16.05 5.19 -10.70
CA GLN A 260 17.10 6.17 -10.96
C GLN A 260 16.71 7.60 -10.57
N TRP A 261 15.50 8.01 -10.88
CA TRP A 261 15.03 9.38 -10.64
C TRP A 261 14.93 9.72 -9.16
N TRP A 262 14.51 8.75 -8.36
CA TRP A 262 14.29 8.95 -6.94
C TRP A 262 15.44 8.45 -6.07
N GLY A 263 16.53 7.99 -6.67
CA GLY A 263 17.67 7.41 -5.96
C GLY A 263 17.28 6.17 -5.16
N LEU A 264 16.29 5.43 -5.66
CA LEU A 264 15.88 4.16 -5.08
C LEU A 264 16.97 3.11 -5.34
N VAL A 265 17.08 2.16 -4.44
CA VAL A 265 17.98 1.03 -4.63
C VAL A 265 17.40 0.13 -5.74
N PRO A 266 18.23 -0.33 -6.69
CA PRO A 266 17.78 -1.27 -7.70
C PRO A 266 17.05 -2.48 -7.09
N GLY A 267 15.94 -2.86 -7.68
CA GLY A 267 15.13 -3.96 -7.17
C GLY A 267 13.97 -3.56 -6.27
N TYR A 268 13.76 -2.28 -6.09
CA TYR A 268 12.62 -1.75 -5.35
C TYR A 268 11.57 -1.07 -6.24
N GLY A 269 11.73 -1.13 -7.54
CA GLY A 269 10.72 -0.72 -8.49
C GLY A 269 9.53 -1.70 -8.52
N PHE A 270 8.57 -1.39 -9.36
CA PHE A 270 7.35 -2.16 -9.53
C PHE A 270 7.49 -3.16 -10.67
N ASN A 271 6.73 -4.24 -10.64
CA ASN A 271 6.66 -5.16 -11.76
C ASN A 271 5.63 -4.68 -12.80
N ARG A 272 5.61 -5.33 -13.95
CA ARG A 272 4.76 -4.98 -15.07
C ARG A 272 3.28 -5.06 -14.74
N ALA A 273 2.83 -6.09 -14.05
CA ALA A 273 1.44 -6.26 -13.66
C ALA A 273 0.95 -5.08 -12.83
N PHE A 274 1.70 -4.69 -11.81
CA PHE A 274 1.35 -3.57 -10.95
C PHE A 274 1.32 -2.24 -11.71
N GLU A 275 2.30 -1.98 -12.58
CA GLU A 275 2.30 -0.80 -13.44
C GLU A 275 1.09 -0.78 -14.37
N THR A 276 0.79 -1.92 -15.03
CA THR A 276 -0.35 -2.05 -15.93
C THR A 276 -1.66 -1.74 -15.21
N ILE A 277 -1.86 -2.33 -14.02
CA ILE A 277 -3.05 -2.09 -13.20
C ILE A 277 -3.23 -0.61 -12.89
N ASN A 278 -2.15 0.06 -12.48
CA ASN A 278 -2.21 1.48 -12.09
C ASN A 278 -2.36 2.41 -13.30
N ARG A 279 -1.61 2.19 -14.38
CA ARG A 279 -1.71 3.01 -15.61
C ARG A 279 -3.08 2.91 -16.26
N ALA A 280 -3.65 1.71 -16.28
CA ALA A 280 -4.99 1.47 -16.81
C ALA A 280 -6.10 1.85 -15.80
N LYS A 281 -5.74 2.33 -14.60
CA LYS A 281 -6.69 2.72 -13.54
C LYS A 281 -7.69 1.60 -13.24
N LEU A 282 -7.19 0.38 -13.12
CA LEU A 282 -8.01 -0.80 -12.84
C LEU A 282 -8.40 -0.90 -11.36
N VAL A 283 -7.67 -0.22 -10.47
CA VAL A 283 -7.98 -0.13 -9.04
C VAL A 283 -8.36 1.30 -8.66
N ALA A 284 -9.32 1.43 -7.77
CA ALA A 284 -9.76 2.70 -7.21
C ALA A 284 -9.14 2.89 -5.82
N THR A 285 -8.10 3.70 -5.77
CA THR A 285 -7.35 3.99 -4.54
C THR A 285 -7.74 5.35 -3.98
N ALA A 286 -7.80 5.47 -2.66
CA ALA A 286 -7.91 6.76 -1.99
C ALA A 286 -6.58 7.50 -2.14
N GLU A 287 -6.61 8.72 -2.66
CA GLU A 287 -5.44 9.57 -2.62
C GLU A 287 -5.14 9.95 -1.16
N PRO A 288 -3.92 9.73 -0.68
CA PRO A 288 -3.51 10.18 0.64
C PRO A 288 -3.26 11.70 0.60
N ASN A 289 -4.31 12.47 0.40
CA ASN A 289 -4.21 13.90 0.55
C ASN A 289 -4.33 14.24 2.05
N LEU A 290 -3.20 14.45 2.69
CA LEU A 290 -3.14 14.83 4.11
C LEU A 290 -3.83 16.17 4.42
N GLN A 291 -4.12 16.96 3.39
CA GLN A 291 -4.81 18.24 3.52
C GLN A 291 -6.33 18.09 3.38
N ASP A 292 -6.81 16.97 2.87
CA ASP A 292 -8.23 16.71 2.69
C ASP A 292 -8.78 15.98 3.92
N ALA A 293 -9.43 16.74 4.79
CA ALA A 293 -10.15 16.23 5.96
C ALA A 293 -11.59 15.79 5.63
N SER A 294 -11.94 15.67 4.35
CA SER A 294 -13.29 15.29 3.95
C SER A 294 -13.63 13.87 4.37
N ILE A 295 -14.89 13.65 4.65
CA ILE A 295 -15.45 12.35 4.94
C ILE A 295 -15.42 11.52 3.64
N THR A 296 -14.95 10.28 3.69
CA THR A 296 -14.96 9.37 2.54
C THR A 296 -16.40 9.07 2.12
N PRO A 297 -16.80 9.36 0.88
CA PRO A 297 -18.12 8.93 0.38
C PRO A 297 -18.23 7.40 0.37
N PRO A 298 -19.43 6.86 0.59
CA PRO A 298 -19.67 5.43 0.43
C PRO A 298 -19.26 4.91 -0.94
N LEU A 299 -18.70 3.71 -1.00
CA LEU A 299 -18.32 3.01 -2.25
C LEU A 299 -17.36 3.80 -3.16
N ALA A 300 -16.64 4.78 -2.61
CA ALA A 300 -15.76 5.65 -3.40
C ALA A 300 -14.47 4.96 -3.84
N TYR A 301 -14.00 3.98 -3.08
CA TYR A 301 -12.71 3.32 -3.24
C TYR A 301 -12.82 1.80 -3.08
N GLY A 302 -11.66 1.12 -3.15
CA GLY A 302 -11.55 -0.30 -2.89
C GLY A 302 -12.15 -1.19 -3.96
N ALA A 303 -12.47 -2.43 -3.60
CA ALA A 303 -12.92 -3.47 -4.51
C ALA A 303 -14.21 -3.10 -5.26
N HIS A 304 -15.21 -2.52 -4.61
CA HIS A 304 -16.48 -2.10 -5.23
C HIS A 304 -16.30 -1.13 -6.39
N ARG A 305 -15.36 -0.19 -6.26
CA ARG A 305 -15.13 0.85 -7.27
C ARG A 305 -14.10 0.43 -8.31
N SER A 306 -13.33 -0.61 -8.06
CA SER A 306 -12.25 -1.06 -8.92
C SER A 306 -12.75 -1.73 -10.19
N LYS A 307 -12.33 -1.22 -11.35
CA LYS A 307 -12.64 -1.81 -12.66
C LYS A 307 -12.20 -3.27 -12.76
N LEU A 308 -11.09 -3.63 -12.12
CA LEU A 308 -10.61 -5.00 -12.07
C LEU A 308 -11.70 -5.95 -11.57
N PHE A 309 -12.36 -5.61 -10.48
CA PHE A 309 -13.43 -6.44 -9.92
C PHE A 309 -14.71 -6.40 -10.75
N GLN A 310 -15.07 -5.24 -11.28
CA GLN A 310 -16.22 -5.10 -12.18
C GLN A 310 -16.04 -5.94 -13.44
N THR A 311 -14.82 -5.93 -14.03
CA THR A 311 -14.50 -6.75 -15.21
C THR A 311 -14.57 -8.25 -14.92
N LEU A 312 -14.19 -8.70 -13.72
CA LEU A 312 -14.34 -10.10 -13.31
C LEU A 312 -15.81 -10.54 -13.20
N ALA A 313 -16.74 -9.60 -13.02
CA ALA A 313 -18.18 -9.87 -13.02
C ALA A 313 -18.78 -9.97 -14.45
N ASP A 314 -18.08 -9.52 -15.50
CA ASP A 314 -18.52 -9.60 -16.89
C ASP A 314 -18.62 -11.05 -17.36
N GLU A 315 -19.60 -11.35 -18.20
CA GLU A 315 -19.87 -12.70 -18.69
C GLU A 315 -18.63 -13.36 -19.31
N ALA A 316 -17.88 -12.62 -20.15
CA ALA A 316 -16.68 -13.13 -20.80
C ALA A 316 -15.56 -13.55 -19.84
N HIS A 317 -15.42 -12.85 -18.69
CA HIS A 317 -14.44 -13.19 -17.66
C HIS A 317 -14.95 -14.26 -16.74
N ARG A 318 -16.22 -14.24 -16.32
CA ARG A 318 -16.81 -15.26 -15.44
C ARG A 318 -16.71 -16.67 -15.99
N GLN A 319 -16.79 -16.83 -17.31
CA GLN A 319 -16.66 -18.13 -17.96
C GLN A 319 -15.21 -18.65 -17.98
N ARG A 320 -14.22 -17.77 -17.90
CA ARG A 320 -12.80 -18.09 -18.07
C ARG A 320 -11.98 -18.01 -16.79
N VAL A 321 -12.41 -17.16 -15.85
CA VAL A 321 -11.70 -16.86 -14.60
C VAL A 321 -12.58 -17.31 -13.43
N GLN A 322 -12.14 -18.39 -12.79
CA GLN A 322 -12.84 -18.95 -11.62
C GLN A 322 -11.92 -18.81 -10.41
N LEU A 323 -12.06 -17.70 -9.69
CA LEU A 323 -11.37 -17.47 -8.44
C LEU A 323 -12.04 -18.31 -7.34
N ASN A 324 -11.25 -19.00 -6.54
CA ASN A 324 -11.77 -19.57 -5.29
C ASN A 324 -12.03 -18.45 -4.25
N ALA A 325 -12.67 -18.79 -3.14
CA ALA A 325 -13.05 -17.82 -2.12
C ALA A 325 -11.83 -17.08 -1.51
N GLU A 326 -10.73 -17.79 -1.31
CA GLU A 326 -9.51 -17.23 -0.76
C GLU A 326 -8.83 -16.25 -1.74
N GLU A 327 -8.70 -16.62 -3.00
CA GLU A 327 -8.14 -15.76 -4.06
C GLU A 327 -8.98 -14.50 -4.25
N ARG A 328 -10.33 -14.65 -4.23
CA ARG A 328 -11.23 -13.52 -4.29
C ARG A 328 -11.02 -12.58 -3.10
N LEU A 329 -10.94 -13.13 -1.89
CA LEU A 329 -10.69 -12.37 -0.68
C LEU A 329 -9.32 -11.68 -0.69
N CYS A 330 -8.27 -12.35 -1.19
CA CYS A 330 -6.94 -11.75 -1.36
C CYS A 330 -6.97 -10.49 -2.24
N LEU A 331 -7.61 -10.58 -3.40
CA LEU A 331 -7.77 -9.42 -4.29
C LEU A 331 -8.61 -8.32 -3.65
N THR A 332 -9.70 -8.69 -2.97
CA THR A 332 -10.57 -7.75 -2.26
C THR A 332 -9.80 -6.97 -1.20
N ILE A 333 -9.13 -7.69 -0.29
CA ILE A 333 -8.37 -7.05 0.80
C ILE A 333 -7.25 -6.18 0.24
N TRP A 334 -6.55 -6.62 -0.80
CA TRP A 334 -5.50 -5.82 -1.42
C TRP A 334 -6.03 -4.50 -1.98
N MET A 335 -7.15 -4.52 -2.70
CA MET A 335 -7.77 -3.30 -3.24
C MET A 335 -8.28 -2.39 -2.12
N ASP A 336 -8.91 -2.96 -1.10
CA ASP A 336 -9.43 -2.24 0.07
C ASP A 336 -8.29 -1.70 0.97
N ALA A 337 -7.12 -2.33 0.94
CA ALA A 337 -5.90 -1.81 1.58
C ALA A 337 -5.20 -0.70 0.78
N ASN A 338 -5.86 -0.11 -0.21
CA ASN A 338 -5.33 0.93 -1.09
C ASN A 338 -4.25 0.43 -2.05
N ALA A 339 -4.34 -0.83 -2.45
CA ALA A 339 -3.50 -1.50 -3.44
C ALA A 339 -1.97 -1.33 -3.23
N PRO A 340 -1.43 -1.66 -2.03
CA PRO A 340 0.00 -1.52 -1.79
C PRO A 340 0.80 -2.54 -2.62
N TYR A 341 1.99 -2.14 -3.10
CA TYR A 341 2.92 -3.05 -3.76
C TYR A 341 3.79 -3.79 -2.75
N HIS A 342 4.43 -3.03 -1.86
CA HIS A 342 5.33 -3.55 -0.86
C HIS A 342 4.63 -3.77 0.49
N ASP A 343 5.05 -4.78 1.21
CA ASP A 343 4.56 -5.16 2.54
C ASP A 343 5.31 -4.50 3.70
N ARG A 344 6.40 -3.78 3.43
CA ARG A 344 7.22 -3.10 4.44
C ARG A 344 8.01 -1.94 3.85
N PHE A 345 8.40 -1.01 4.69
CA PHE A 345 9.39 -0.01 4.36
C PHE A 345 10.81 -0.57 4.42
N VAL A 346 11.72 0.09 3.71
CA VAL A 346 13.14 -0.29 3.67
C VAL A 346 14.00 0.91 4.04
N ARG A 347 14.96 0.70 4.91
CA ARG A 347 15.88 1.74 5.37
C ARG A 347 17.08 1.87 4.43
N LYS A 348 17.42 3.11 4.07
CA LYS A 348 18.56 3.44 3.19
C LYS A 348 19.90 2.88 3.70
N ARG A 349 20.12 2.99 5.00
CA ARG A 349 21.42 2.71 5.62
C ARG A 349 21.76 1.24 5.76
N THR A 350 20.76 0.38 5.82
CA THR A 350 20.95 -1.04 6.16
C THR A 350 20.64 -1.99 5.01
N THR A 351 20.25 -1.46 3.85
CA THR A 351 19.85 -2.29 2.72
C THR A 351 21.03 -2.55 1.81
N PRO A 352 21.46 -3.80 1.61
CA PRO A 352 22.46 -4.15 0.60
C PRO A 352 21.99 -3.76 -0.80
N ILE A 353 22.90 -3.35 -1.65
CA ILE A 353 22.60 -3.14 -3.09
C ILE A 353 22.36 -4.52 -3.71
N PRO A 354 21.13 -4.82 -4.18
CA PRO A 354 20.87 -6.09 -4.81
C PRO A 354 21.53 -6.18 -6.17
N TYR A 355 21.72 -7.41 -6.68
CA TYR A 355 22.13 -7.62 -8.05
C TYR A 355 21.04 -7.07 -9.01
N ASP A 356 21.47 -6.20 -9.91
CA ASP A 356 20.61 -5.68 -10.97
C ASP A 356 21.11 -6.19 -12.33
N ILE A 357 20.31 -7.05 -12.95
CA ILE A 357 20.59 -7.64 -14.27
C ILE A 357 20.81 -6.57 -15.34
N ALA A 358 20.22 -5.40 -15.19
CA ALA A 358 20.36 -4.30 -16.13
C ALA A 358 21.72 -3.64 -16.13
N THR A 359 22.41 -3.70 -15.02
CA THR A 359 23.76 -3.15 -14.89
C THR A 359 24.84 -4.18 -15.23
N ASP A 360 24.46 -5.44 -15.46
CA ASP A 360 25.39 -6.50 -15.90
C ASP A 360 25.69 -6.36 -17.40
N LYS A 361 26.69 -5.52 -17.68
CA LYS A 361 27.11 -5.20 -19.05
C LYS A 361 27.62 -6.44 -19.81
N GLU A 362 28.23 -7.39 -19.13
CA GLU A 362 28.72 -8.61 -19.77
C GLU A 362 27.57 -9.50 -20.19
N LEU A 363 26.59 -9.69 -19.32
CA LEU A 363 25.35 -10.39 -19.64
C LEU A 363 24.68 -9.76 -20.86
N SER A 364 24.47 -8.44 -20.81
CA SER A 364 23.84 -7.71 -21.91
C SER A 364 24.60 -7.89 -23.22
N ARG A 365 25.91 -7.76 -23.21
CA ARG A 365 26.75 -7.94 -24.40
C ARG A 365 26.61 -9.35 -25.01
N GLN A 366 26.64 -10.38 -24.19
CA GLN A 366 26.57 -11.76 -24.67
C GLN A 366 25.15 -12.10 -25.19
N ILE A 367 24.10 -11.67 -24.53
CA ILE A 367 22.74 -11.84 -25.03
C ILE A 367 22.57 -11.13 -26.38
N THR A 368 23.00 -9.86 -26.47
CA THR A 368 22.92 -9.09 -27.72
C THR A 368 23.66 -9.78 -28.86
N ALA A 369 24.83 -10.37 -28.63
CA ALA A 369 25.58 -11.07 -29.66
C ALA A 369 24.84 -12.30 -30.22
N VAL A 370 24.04 -13.00 -29.40
CA VAL A 370 23.18 -14.09 -29.88
C VAL A 370 21.97 -13.54 -30.64
N GLN A 371 21.38 -12.48 -30.13
CA GLN A 371 20.21 -11.84 -30.74
C GLN A 371 20.52 -11.27 -32.12
N ASP A 372 21.67 -10.63 -32.29
CA ASP A 372 22.13 -10.11 -33.58
C ASP A 372 22.26 -11.22 -34.64
N ARG A 373 22.67 -12.43 -34.23
CA ARG A 373 22.80 -13.56 -35.17
C ARG A 373 21.47 -14.24 -35.48
N ARG A 374 20.54 -14.30 -34.52
CA ARG A 374 19.37 -15.18 -34.61
C ARG A 374 18.05 -14.42 -34.76
N CYS A 375 17.99 -13.17 -34.30
CA CYS A 375 16.72 -12.44 -34.16
C CYS A 375 16.68 -11.16 -35.00
N ALA A 376 17.82 -10.62 -35.44
CA ALA A 376 17.90 -9.31 -36.11
C ALA A 376 17.14 -9.25 -37.45
N ALA A 377 16.88 -10.40 -38.09
CA ALA A 377 16.09 -10.44 -39.30
C ALA A 377 14.63 -9.99 -39.10
N CYS A 378 14.07 -10.17 -37.89
CA CYS A 378 12.68 -9.84 -37.58
C CYS A 378 12.54 -8.77 -36.51
N HIS A 379 13.55 -8.56 -35.67
CA HIS A 379 13.51 -7.66 -34.52
C HIS A 379 14.59 -6.61 -34.61
N LYS A 380 14.26 -5.36 -34.24
CA LYS A 380 15.25 -4.32 -34.00
C LYS A 380 16.03 -4.61 -32.70
N ALA A 381 17.32 -4.32 -32.68
CA ALA A 381 18.18 -4.58 -31.52
C ALA A 381 17.59 -4.10 -30.18
N ALA A 382 16.98 -2.89 -30.15
CA ALA A 382 16.35 -2.33 -28.97
C ALA A 382 15.10 -3.09 -28.48
N GLU A 383 14.45 -3.88 -29.34
CA GLU A 383 13.26 -4.66 -28.99
C GLU A 383 13.63 -6.01 -28.35
N VAL A 384 14.80 -6.53 -28.71
CA VAL A 384 15.23 -7.88 -28.29
C VAL A 384 16.02 -7.89 -27.00
N THR A 385 16.53 -6.74 -26.57
CA THR A 385 17.27 -6.55 -25.31
C THR A 385 16.39 -6.10 -24.13
N ARG A 386 15.09 -6.24 -24.26
CA ARG A 386 14.16 -5.83 -23.20
C ARG A 386 14.29 -6.75 -21.99
N LEU A 387 14.73 -6.16 -20.89
CA LEU A 387 14.95 -6.87 -19.64
C LEU A 387 13.65 -7.33 -18.95
N ASP A 388 12.54 -6.67 -19.28
CA ASP A 388 11.21 -7.07 -18.86
C ASP A 388 10.75 -8.41 -19.47
N TRP A 389 11.50 -8.99 -20.40
CA TRP A 389 11.27 -10.31 -20.94
C TRP A 389 12.04 -11.42 -20.21
N ILE A 390 12.80 -11.06 -19.16
CA ILE A 390 13.61 -11.99 -18.39
C ILE A 390 12.89 -12.35 -17.09
N ASP A 391 12.63 -13.65 -16.92
CA ASP A 391 12.08 -14.21 -15.70
C ASP A 391 13.25 -14.73 -14.85
N LEU A 392 13.70 -13.95 -13.88
CA LEU A 392 14.81 -14.35 -13.01
C LEU A 392 14.46 -15.48 -12.03
N PRO A 393 13.24 -15.53 -11.46
CA PRO A 393 12.83 -16.65 -10.63
C PRO A 393 12.78 -17.98 -11.39
N GLN A 394 12.39 -17.94 -12.67
CA GLN A 394 12.23 -19.11 -13.54
C GLN A 394 12.86 -18.86 -14.92
N PRO A 395 14.21 -18.93 -15.03
CA PRO A 395 14.93 -18.54 -16.24
C PRO A 395 14.47 -19.27 -17.51
N GLU A 396 13.99 -20.50 -17.37
CA GLU A 396 13.44 -21.31 -18.47
C GLU A 396 12.13 -20.75 -19.04
N ARG A 397 11.38 -19.94 -18.27
CA ARG A 397 10.16 -19.27 -18.73
C ARG A 397 10.43 -17.92 -19.40
N THR A 398 11.68 -17.50 -19.43
CA THR A 398 12.10 -16.26 -20.08
C THR A 398 11.65 -16.23 -21.54
N LEU A 399 11.07 -15.11 -21.96
CA LEU A 399 10.60 -14.96 -23.35
C LEU A 399 11.70 -15.13 -24.39
N PHE A 400 12.95 -14.79 -24.07
CA PHE A 400 14.12 -15.02 -24.95
C PHE A 400 14.39 -16.51 -25.25
N LEU A 401 13.95 -17.41 -24.38
CA LEU A 401 14.06 -18.86 -24.57
C LEU A 401 12.75 -19.47 -25.09
N HIS A 402 11.63 -19.05 -24.50
CA HIS A 402 10.36 -19.71 -24.72
C HIS A 402 9.67 -19.28 -26.03
N ALA A 403 9.82 -18.01 -26.44
CA ALA A 403 9.19 -17.52 -27.67
C ALA A 403 9.81 -18.09 -28.95
N PRO A 404 11.16 -18.16 -29.09
CA PRO A 404 11.81 -18.67 -30.28
C PRO A 404 11.92 -20.18 -30.33
N LEU A 405 11.63 -20.92 -29.25
CA LEU A 405 11.67 -22.38 -29.21
C LEU A 405 10.46 -23.00 -29.90
N SER A 406 10.68 -24.10 -30.63
CA SER A 406 9.61 -24.82 -31.31
C SER A 406 8.56 -25.36 -30.33
N LYS A 407 7.30 -25.45 -30.78
CA LYS A 407 6.19 -26.00 -29.97
C LYS A 407 6.47 -27.46 -29.57
N ALA A 408 7.09 -28.24 -30.47
CA ALA A 408 7.43 -29.62 -30.21
C ALA A 408 8.45 -29.79 -29.07
N ALA A 409 9.30 -28.78 -28.87
CA ALA A 409 10.28 -28.72 -27.78
C ALA A 409 9.76 -27.96 -26.54
N GLY A 410 8.47 -27.65 -26.48
CA GLY A 410 7.86 -26.95 -25.33
C GLY A 410 7.86 -25.43 -25.42
N GLY A 411 8.24 -24.84 -26.54
CA GLY A 411 8.19 -23.41 -26.78
C GLY A 411 6.76 -22.89 -27.05
N SER A 412 6.59 -21.56 -27.04
CA SER A 412 5.28 -20.95 -27.32
C SER A 412 4.94 -20.84 -28.82
N GLY A 413 5.94 -20.99 -29.71
CA GLY A 413 5.79 -20.85 -31.15
C GLY A 413 5.34 -19.45 -31.58
N ARG A 414 5.72 -18.42 -30.83
CA ARG A 414 5.35 -17.01 -31.10
C ARG A 414 6.18 -16.35 -32.20
N CYS A 415 7.38 -16.88 -32.47
CA CYS A 415 8.16 -16.45 -33.62
C CYS A 415 7.64 -17.13 -34.89
N GLU A 416 7.61 -16.40 -36.01
CA GLU A 416 7.33 -16.98 -37.34
C GLU A 416 8.46 -17.95 -37.68
N GLY A 417 8.16 -19.27 -37.56
CA GLY A 417 9.18 -20.33 -37.63
C GLY A 417 9.95 -20.45 -36.30
N ALA A 418 10.27 -21.66 -35.94
CA ALA A 418 11.09 -21.92 -34.76
C ALA A 418 12.53 -21.50 -35.04
N VAL A 419 13.05 -20.55 -34.28
CA VAL A 419 14.47 -20.12 -34.34
C VAL A 419 15.33 -21.22 -33.73
N TYR A 420 14.85 -21.84 -32.62
CA TYR A 420 15.46 -23.03 -32.01
C TYR A 420 14.55 -24.24 -32.21
N GLN A 421 15.04 -25.28 -32.86
CA GLN A 421 14.27 -26.49 -33.11
C GLN A 421 14.07 -27.31 -31.83
N ASP A 422 15.09 -27.37 -31.00
CA ASP A 422 15.07 -28.02 -29.70
C ASP A 422 15.96 -27.27 -28.69
N THR A 423 15.98 -27.75 -27.46
CA THR A 423 16.77 -27.19 -26.37
C THR A 423 18.27 -27.48 -26.47
N ASN A 424 18.74 -28.28 -27.43
CA ASN A 424 20.15 -28.59 -27.64
C ASN A 424 20.83 -27.58 -28.58
N ASP A 425 20.06 -26.66 -29.18
CA ASP A 425 20.63 -25.60 -30.01
C ASP A 425 21.73 -24.85 -29.24
N PRO A 426 22.94 -24.69 -29.82
CA PRO A 426 24.06 -24.05 -29.11
C PRO A 426 23.75 -22.65 -28.61
N ASP A 427 23.06 -21.84 -29.40
CA ASP A 427 22.70 -20.46 -28.98
C ASP A 427 21.60 -20.45 -27.91
N TYR A 428 20.66 -21.41 -27.95
CA TYR A 428 19.69 -21.64 -26.88
C TYR A 428 20.41 -21.96 -25.56
N GLN A 429 21.37 -22.84 -25.58
CA GLN A 429 22.13 -23.23 -24.39
C GLN A 429 23.00 -22.09 -23.86
N VAL A 430 23.58 -21.26 -24.74
CA VAL A 430 24.28 -20.04 -24.32
C VAL A 430 23.36 -19.09 -23.55
N ILE A 431 22.21 -18.75 -24.10
CA ILE A 431 21.26 -17.84 -23.41
C ILE A 431 20.78 -18.48 -22.11
N ARG A 432 20.42 -19.77 -22.11
CA ARG A 432 20.00 -20.48 -20.91
C ARG A 432 21.06 -20.44 -19.83
N GLY A 433 22.32 -20.68 -20.17
CA GLY A 433 23.45 -20.62 -19.23
C GLY A 433 23.66 -19.21 -18.64
N LEU A 434 23.55 -18.19 -19.49
CA LEU A 434 23.65 -16.79 -19.07
C LEU A 434 22.54 -16.42 -18.09
N LEU A 435 21.31 -16.75 -18.41
CA LEU A 435 20.15 -16.45 -17.56
C LEU A 435 20.17 -17.24 -16.25
N THR A 436 20.59 -18.50 -16.27
CA THR A 436 20.79 -19.32 -15.06
C THR A 436 21.87 -18.72 -14.16
N SER A 437 22.98 -18.23 -14.76
CA SER A 437 24.03 -17.53 -14.01
C SER A 437 23.54 -16.22 -13.40
N ALA A 438 22.79 -15.43 -14.17
CA ALA A 438 22.18 -14.19 -13.69
C ALA A 438 21.18 -14.44 -12.55
N SER A 439 20.35 -15.47 -12.68
CA SER A 439 19.43 -15.91 -11.62
C SER A 439 20.19 -16.27 -10.35
N ARG A 440 21.28 -17.05 -10.46
CA ARG A 440 22.11 -17.42 -9.30
C ARG A 440 22.69 -16.18 -8.60
N LYS A 441 23.23 -15.22 -9.37
CA LYS A 441 23.70 -13.93 -8.81
C LYS A 441 22.57 -13.17 -8.11
N ALA A 442 21.40 -13.15 -8.72
CA ALA A 442 20.22 -12.51 -8.15
C ALA A 442 19.78 -13.13 -6.82
N TRP A 443 19.87 -14.45 -6.68
CA TRP A 443 19.56 -15.15 -5.42
C TRP A 443 20.65 -15.01 -4.35
N GLN A 444 21.88 -14.71 -4.71
CA GLN A 444 22.95 -14.40 -3.75
C GLN A 444 22.79 -13.02 -3.11
N ALA A 445 22.27 -12.06 -3.86
CA ALA A 445 21.95 -10.71 -3.39
C ALA A 445 20.53 -10.32 -3.86
N PRO A 446 19.49 -10.98 -3.31
CA PRO A 446 18.16 -10.93 -3.89
C PRO A 446 17.53 -9.55 -3.76
N ARG A 447 16.94 -9.11 -4.84
CA ARG A 447 16.01 -8.00 -4.87
C ARG A 447 14.82 -8.31 -3.98
N ARG A 448 14.10 -7.28 -3.54
CA ARG A 448 12.96 -7.45 -2.65
C ARG A 448 11.82 -8.30 -3.27
N ASP A 449 11.56 -8.14 -4.54
CA ASP A 449 10.60 -8.95 -5.28
C ASP A 449 10.96 -10.45 -5.25
N LEU A 450 12.25 -10.78 -5.45
CA LEU A 450 12.74 -12.14 -5.31
C LEU A 450 12.67 -12.65 -3.85
N GLN A 451 12.96 -11.80 -2.87
CA GLN A 451 12.81 -12.15 -1.45
C GLN A 451 11.35 -12.49 -1.09
N ALA A 452 10.40 -11.74 -1.66
CA ALA A 452 8.99 -11.99 -1.45
C ALA A 452 8.55 -13.35 -2.02
N ILE A 453 9.07 -13.74 -3.18
CA ILE A 453 8.81 -15.05 -3.79
C ILE A 453 9.45 -16.19 -2.99
N ALA A 454 10.70 -16.01 -2.52
CA ALA A 454 11.39 -17.02 -1.69
C ALA A 454 10.72 -17.24 -0.32
N ALA A 455 10.01 -16.25 0.19
CA ALA A 455 9.30 -16.33 1.46
C ALA A 455 7.84 -16.84 1.32
N ALA A 456 7.38 -17.11 0.09
CA ALA A 456 6.10 -17.78 -0.13
C ALA A 456 6.20 -19.24 0.30
N PRO A 457 5.21 -19.79 1.02
CA PRO A 457 5.21 -21.17 1.50
C PRO A 457 5.15 -22.18 0.37
#